data_ec697f583cd9fee6f35c6f2299f34311
#
_entry.id   ec697f583cd9fee6f35c6f2299f34311
#
_cell.length_a   1.000
_cell.length_b   1.000
_cell.length_c   1.000
_cell.angle_alpha   90.00
_cell.angle_beta   90.00
_cell.angle_gamma   90.00
#
_symmetry.space_group_name_H-M   'P 1'
#
loop_
_entity.id
_entity.type
_entity.pdbx_description
1 polymer ?
#
loop_
_entity_poly.entity_id
_entity_poly.type
_entity_poly.pdbx_seq_one_letter_code
_entity_poly.pdbx_strand_id
1 'polypeptide(L)'
;MTTEFAFGSYNLESGGIDQGDDRRLRRQLAMLAEVGADAWALQECKGFTANGHRALFLAERILNLRAFLVPSSHHGCDLAVFIREGPGLQITGVRHEQGSPYWHAVARVTTEVQGFDMLHLISAHLAPSSPAQRLIEAEALALIAKDGTAIAGGDWNAMPATGPDPPLDGIDAGHVRRKLDRSAARAIEEAGFTDVAVCLGNETPTVGHAVGTLAYRCDRIYTTLPAETITGYQVIAEDQPASDHRPVLARFNLVGVTGRSGHPACPAG
;
A
#
# COMPACT_ATOMS: atom_id res chain seq x y z
N MET A 1 25.48 2.88 9.12
CA MET A 1 24.03 3.11 9.25
C MET A 1 23.46 2.92 7.87
N THR A 2 22.51 2.04 7.69
CA THR A 2 21.88 1.80 6.39
C THR A 2 21.05 3.04 6.03
N THR A 3 21.38 3.63 4.91
CA THR A 3 20.73 4.83 4.36
C THR A 3 19.47 4.48 3.57
N GLU A 4 19.11 3.22 3.53
CA GLU A 4 17.98 2.68 2.79
C GLU A 4 16.75 2.57 3.69
N PHE A 5 15.62 3.09 3.22
CA PHE A 5 14.31 2.97 3.85
C PHE A 5 13.45 2.00 3.05
N ALA A 6 12.93 0.97 3.70
CA ALA A 6 12.11 -0.06 3.09
C ALA A 6 10.63 0.09 3.51
N PHE A 7 9.74 0.21 2.53
CA PHE A 7 8.30 0.35 2.74
C PHE A 7 7.54 -0.74 1.99
N GLY A 8 6.68 -1.48 2.68
CA GLY A 8 5.87 -2.53 2.09
C GLY A 8 4.37 -2.24 2.13
N SER A 9 3.61 -2.95 1.29
CA SER A 9 2.15 -2.95 1.30
C SER A 9 1.60 -4.35 1.14
N TYR A 10 0.55 -4.69 1.89
CA TYR A 10 -0.09 -6.00 1.83
C TYR A 10 -1.56 -5.96 2.26
N ASN A 11 -2.45 -6.50 1.41
CA ASN A 11 -3.82 -6.81 1.76
C ASN A 11 -3.88 -8.19 2.42
N LEU A 12 -4.32 -8.25 3.69
CA LEU A 12 -4.32 -9.47 4.51
C LEU A 12 -5.45 -10.46 4.15
N GLU A 13 -6.40 -10.05 3.31
CA GLU A 13 -7.63 -10.81 3.03
C GLU A 13 -8.37 -11.19 4.32
N SER A 14 -9.38 -10.39 4.66
CA SER A 14 -10.18 -10.61 5.88
C SER A 14 -9.36 -10.69 7.19
N GLY A 15 -8.27 -9.92 7.30
CA GLY A 15 -7.42 -9.83 8.49
C GLY A 15 -6.58 -11.08 8.77
N GLY A 16 -6.49 -12.02 7.84
CA GLY A 16 -5.81 -13.29 8.07
C GLY A 16 -6.48 -14.18 9.13
N ILE A 17 -7.73 -13.88 9.51
CA ILE A 17 -8.45 -14.56 10.60
C ILE A 17 -9.63 -15.34 10.04
N ASP A 18 -9.58 -16.67 10.12
CA ASP A 18 -10.56 -17.58 9.56
C ASP A 18 -11.44 -18.14 10.68
N GLN A 19 -12.67 -17.62 10.82
CA GLN A 19 -13.63 -18.03 11.87
C GLN A 19 -13.05 -17.98 13.30
N GLY A 20 -12.17 -16.99 13.57
CA GLY A 20 -11.51 -16.81 14.85
C GLY A 20 -10.14 -17.52 15.00
N ASP A 21 -9.73 -18.27 13.99
CA ASP A 21 -8.41 -18.90 13.91
C ASP A 21 -7.39 -17.89 13.33
N ASP A 22 -6.33 -17.60 14.07
CA ASP A 22 -5.29 -16.62 13.71
C ASP A 22 -4.05 -17.25 13.05
N ARG A 23 -4.08 -18.55 12.67
CA ARG A 23 -2.92 -19.25 12.08
C ARG A 23 -2.49 -18.64 10.74
N ARG A 24 -3.44 -18.21 9.90
CA ARG A 24 -3.16 -17.56 8.62
C ARG A 24 -2.52 -16.19 8.86
N LEU A 25 -3.05 -15.39 9.76
CA LEU A 25 -2.46 -14.11 10.17
C LEU A 25 -1.01 -14.30 10.67
N ARG A 26 -0.76 -15.27 11.53
CA ARG A 26 0.60 -15.53 12.04
C ARG A 26 1.59 -15.88 10.93
N ARG A 27 1.17 -16.67 9.94
CA ARG A 27 2.00 -17.00 8.79
C ARG A 27 2.30 -15.77 7.93
N GLN A 28 1.29 -14.93 7.67
CA GLN A 28 1.45 -13.65 6.97
C GLN A 28 2.45 -12.75 7.71
N LEU A 29 2.24 -12.53 9.00
CA LEU A 29 3.10 -11.67 9.81
C LEU A 29 4.54 -12.19 9.91
N ALA A 30 4.74 -13.50 10.02
CA ALA A 30 6.07 -14.11 10.04
C ALA A 30 6.82 -13.83 8.73
N MET A 31 6.16 -14.00 7.59
CA MET A 31 6.73 -13.68 6.28
C MET A 31 7.08 -12.19 6.16
N LEU A 32 6.19 -11.28 6.59
CA LEU A 32 6.49 -9.83 6.59
C LEU A 32 7.67 -9.48 7.51
N ALA A 33 7.79 -10.15 8.65
CA ALA A 33 8.91 -9.97 9.59
C ALA A 33 10.25 -10.41 8.98
N GLU A 34 10.26 -11.51 8.22
CA GLU A 34 11.46 -11.99 7.48
C GLU A 34 11.89 -11.01 6.39
N VAL A 35 10.94 -10.39 5.69
CA VAL A 35 11.21 -9.34 4.69
C VAL A 35 11.86 -8.12 5.33
N GLY A 36 11.49 -7.78 6.56
CA GLY A 36 12.19 -6.82 7.40
C GLY A 36 12.07 -5.37 6.96
N ALA A 37 10.92 -4.94 6.43
CA ALA A 37 10.69 -3.55 6.07
C ALA A 37 10.65 -2.62 7.31
N ASP A 38 10.97 -1.34 7.12
CA ASP A 38 10.91 -0.32 8.17
C ASP A 38 9.47 0.14 8.44
N ALA A 39 8.61 0.03 7.42
CA ALA A 39 7.17 0.26 7.58
C ALA A 39 6.35 -0.62 6.64
N TRP A 40 5.12 -0.92 7.06
CA TRP A 40 4.12 -1.66 6.29
C TRP A 40 2.80 -0.90 6.24
N ALA A 41 2.23 -0.78 5.06
CA ALA A 41 0.84 -0.41 4.82
C ALA A 41 0.01 -1.69 4.74
N LEU A 42 -0.86 -1.96 5.71
CA LEU A 42 -1.71 -3.14 5.71
C LEU A 42 -3.16 -2.76 5.44
N GLN A 43 -3.81 -3.53 4.58
CA GLN A 43 -5.23 -3.40 4.24
C GLN A 43 -5.99 -4.62 4.75
N GLU A 44 -7.30 -4.46 4.89
CA GLU A 44 -8.18 -5.48 5.44
C GLU A 44 -7.73 -6.01 6.80
N CYS A 45 -7.32 -5.15 7.72
CA CYS A 45 -7.02 -5.50 9.10
C CYS A 45 -8.31 -5.86 9.88
N LYS A 46 -9.16 -6.70 9.28
CA LYS A 46 -10.46 -7.08 9.82
C LYS A 46 -10.32 -7.82 11.14
N GLY A 47 -11.08 -7.37 12.15
CA GLY A 47 -11.01 -7.93 13.49
C GLY A 47 -9.85 -7.41 14.36
N PHE A 48 -9.02 -6.49 13.86
CA PHE A 48 -7.91 -5.94 14.64
C PHE A 48 -8.39 -5.05 15.78
N THR A 49 -9.59 -4.47 15.68
CA THR A 49 -10.25 -3.72 16.76
C THR A 49 -11.00 -4.62 17.75
N ALA A 50 -11.22 -5.91 17.41
CA ALA A 50 -11.96 -6.83 18.25
C ALA A 50 -11.13 -7.38 19.41
N ASN A 51 -11.83 -7.92 20.42
CA ASN A 51 -11.22 -8.64 21.56
C ASN A 51 -10.07 -7.87 22.23
N GLY A 52 -10.27 -6.57 22.50
CA GLY A 52 -9.26 -5.71 23.11
C GLY A 52 -8.03 -5.54 22.24
N HIS A 53 -8.18 -5.47 20.92
CA HIS A 53 -7.10 -5.30 19.94
C HIS A 53 -6.09 -6.46 19.90
N ARG A 54 -6.53 -7.68 20.23
CA ARG A 54 -5.64 -8.84 20.31
C ARG A 54 -4.83 -9.08 19.03
N ALA A 55 -5.47 -8.99 17.85
CA ALA A 55 -4.79 -9.19 16.57
C ALA A 55 -3.80 -8.07 16.27
N LEU A 56 -4.13 -6.81 16.61
CA LEU A 56 -3.24 -5.66 16.47
C LEU A 56 -1.97 -5.84 17.31
N PHE A 57 -2.10 -6.14 18.61
CA PHE A 57 -0.95 -6.36 19.49
C PHE A 57 -0.13 -7.60 19.11
N LEU A 58 -0.77 -8.63 18.54
CA LEU A 58 -0.06 -9.77 17.98
C LEU A 58 0.81 -9.34 16.79
N ALA A 59 0.26 -8.51 15.88
CA ALA A 59 0.97 -8.01 14.71
C ALA A 59 2.15 -7.10 15.12
N GLU A 60 1.94 -6.16 16.04
CA GLU A 60 3.02 -5.31 16.56
C GLU A 60 4.18 -6.13 17.12
N ARG A 61 3.87 -7.18 17.89
CA ARG A 61 4.88 -8.03 18.51
C ARG A 61 5.65 -8.87 17.51
N ILE A 62 4.98 -9.46 16.51
CA ILE A 62 5.64 -10.31 15.50
C ILE A 62 6.48 -9.44 14.56
N LEU A 63 5.94 -8.32 14.10
CA LEU A 63 6.64 -7.42 13.19
C LEU A 63 7.72 -6.58 13.91
N ASN A 64 7.65 -6.46 15.23
CA ASN A 64 8.43 -5.51 16.03
C ASN A 64 8.32 -4.07 15.50
N LEU A 65 7.09 -3.68 15.17
CA LEU A 65 6.70 -2.38 14.65
C LEU A 65 5.54 -1.83 15.46
N ARG A 66 5.40 -0.52 15.54
CA ARG A 66 4.26 0.15 16.15
C ARG A 66 3.16 0.36 15.12
N ALA A 67 1.93 0.07 15.50
CA ALA A 67 0.75 0.15 14.64
C ALA A 67 -0.05 1.44 14.83
N PHE A 68 -0.53 1.98 13.71
CA PHE A 68 -1.49 3.08 13.64
C PHE A 68 -2.68 2.63 12.81
N LEU A 69 -3.70 2.15 13.51
CA LEU A 69 -4.90 1.55 12.93
C LEU A 69 -6.00 2.60 12.75
N VAL A 70 -6.67 2.58 11.61
CA VAL A 70 -7.90 3.33 11.34
C VAL A 70 -9.04 2.37 11.03
N PRO A 71 -10.18 2.47 11.74
CA PRO A 71 -11.37 1.69 11.40
C PRO A 71 -11.92 2.08 10.02
N SER A 72 -12.34 1.08 9.27
CA SER A 72 -12.99 1.27 7.97
C SER A 72 -14.46 1.63 8.15
N SER A 73 -14.98 2.47 7.26
CA SER A 73 -16.41 2.80 7.20
C SER A 73 -17.27 1.63 6.69
N HIS A 74 -16.65 0.65 5.97
CA HIS A 74 -17.37 -0.46 5.35
C HIS A 74 -16.67 -1.80 5.60
N HIS A 75 -17.47 -2.82 5.85
CA HIS A 75 -17.09 -4.23 5.95
C HIS A 75 -16.04 -4.57 7.03
N GLY A 76 -15.68 -3.61 7.90
CA GLY A 76 -14.62 -3.80 8.91
C GLY A 76 -13.24 -4.06 8.29
N CYS A 77 -13.04 -3.64 7.04
CA CYS A 77 -11.75 -3.73 6.37
C CYS A 77 -10.84 -2.58 6.83
N ASP A 78 -10.48 -2.60 8.11
CA ASP A 78 -9.64 -1.59 8.74
C ASP A 78 -8.27 -1.51 8.05
N LEU A 79 -7.62 -0.35 8.13
CA LEU A 79 -6.30 -0.13 7.57
C LEU A 79 -5.30 0.22 8.67
N ALA A 80 -4.04 -0.11 8.45
CA ALA A 80 -2.99 0.27 9.39
C ALA A 80 -1.70 0.67 8.67
N VAL A 81 -0.95 1.57 9.29
CA VAL A 81 0.48 1.76 9.04
C VAL A 81 1.23 1.19 10.24
N PHE A 82 2.11 0.23 9.99
CA PHE A 82 3.07 -0.27 10.96
C PHE A 82 4.42 0.36 10.68
N ILE A 83 5.14 0.80 11.72
CA ILE A 83 6.39 1.54 11.54
C ILE A 83 7.40 1.21 12.64
N ARG A 84 8.68 1.12 12.27
CA ARG A 84 9.81 0.97 13.18
C ARG A 84 10.17 2.31 13.79
N GLU A 85 9.94 2.47 15.09
CA GLU A 85 10.46 3.62 15.81
C GLU A 85 11.92 3.39 16.23
N GLY A 86 12.74 4.41 16.12
CA GLY A 86 14.13 4.31 16.52
C GLY A 86 14.97 5.53 16.12
N PRO A 87 16.29 5.48 16.37
CA PRO A 87 17.20 6.53 15.96
C PRO A 87 17.13 6.74 14.44
N GLY A 88 16.79 7.98 14.03
CA GLY A 88 16.68 8.35 12.62
C GLY A 88 15.30 8.16 11.99
N LEU A 89 14.31 7.68 12.74
CA LEU A 89 12.91 7.64 12.32
C LEU A 89 12.00 7.96 13.50
N GLN A 90 11.40 9.15 13.47
CA GLN A 90 10.51 9.65 14.53
C GLN A 90 9.11 9.91 13.99
N ILE A 91 8.09 9.52 14.73
CA ILE A 91 6.71 9.81 14.38
C ILE A 91 6.37 11.21 14.91
N THR A 92 5.99 12.11 14.01
CA THR A 92 5.68 13.50 14.31
C THR A 92 4.20 13.81 14.24
N GLY A 93 3.40 12.94 13.60
CA GLY A 93 1.95 13.12 13.49
C GLY A 93 1.21 11.89 13.04
N VAL A 94 -0.06 11.82 13.41
CA VAL A 94 -1.00 10.80 12.95
C VAL A 94 -2.26 11.50 12.49
N ARG A 95 -2.66 11.27 11.24
CA ARG A 95 -3.90 11.80 10.70
C ARG A 95 -4.56 10.76 9.82
N HIS A 96 -5.67 10.24 10.28
CA HIS A 96 -6.47 9.29 9.53
C HIS A 96 -7.65 9.99 8.86
N GLU A 97 -8.03 9.51 7.69
CA GLU A 97 -9.21 9.98 6.99
C GLU A 97 -10.26 8.85 6.99
N GLN A 98 -11.45 9.14 7.51
CA GLN A 98 -12.57 8.21 7.59
C GLN A 98 -13.82 8.83 6.98
N GLY A 99 -14.71 7.99 6.44
CA GLY A 99 -15.95 8.44 5.81
C GLY A 99 -15.71 9.09 4.45
N SER A 100 -16.71 9.84 3.97
CA SER A 100 -16.65 10.47 2.64
C SER A 100 -15.40 11.33 2.48
N PRO A 101 -14.70 11.22 1.32
CA PRO A 101 -15.09 10.45 0.15
C PRO A 101 -14.68 8.98 0.17
N TYR A 102 -13.95 8.51 1.17
CA TYR A 102 -13.37 7.17 1.19
C TYR A 102 -14.42 6.09 1.51
N TRP A 103 -14.44 5.02 0.70
CA TRP A 103 -15.23 3.83 0.97
C TRP A 103 -14.75 3.11 2.22
N HIS A 104 -13.46 2.88 2.32
CA HIS A 104 -12.86 2.31 3.52
C HIS A 104 -12.32 3.40 4.44
N ALA A 105 -11.06 3.71 4.33
CA ALA A 105 -10.37 4.74 5.08
C ALA A 105 -8.99 5.00 4.45
N VAL A 106 -8.25 5.98 4.98
CA VAL A 106 -6.82 6.18 4.73
C VAL A 106 -6.11 6.32 6.06
N ALA A 107 -5.15 5.42 6.34
CA ALA A 107 -4.24 5.59 7.46
C ALA A 107 -3.05 6.43 7.03
N ARG A 108 -2.75 7.53 7.74
CA ARG A 108 -1.61 8.40 7.48
C ARG A 108 -0.82 8.63 8.74
N VAL A 109 0.47 8.32 8.68
CA VAL A 109 1.46 8.63 9.72
C VAL A 109 2.50 9.57 9.13
N THR A 110 2.80 10.65 9.82
CA THR A 110 3.86 11.59 9.43
C THR A 110 5.09 11.28 10.25
N THR A 111 6.23 11.22 9.56
CA THR A 111 7.51 10.89 10.17
C THR A 111 8.58 11.90 9.79
N GLU A 112 9.57 12.04 10.66
CA GLU A 112 10.88 12.59 10.34
C GLU A 112 11.85 11.42 10.12
N VAL A 113 12.49 11.37 8.96
CA VAL A 113 13.42 10.30 8.58
C VAL A 113 14.75 10.92 8.17
N GLN A 114 15.80 10.76 8.98
CA GLN A 114 17.19 11.10 8.65
C GLN A 114 17.38 12.49 7.98
N GLY A 115 16.69 13.53 8.48
CA GLY A 115 16.74 14.89 7.93
C GLY A 115 15.65 15.19 6.89
N PHE A 116 14.73 14.29 6.70
CA PHE A 116 13.50 14.48 5.94
C PHE A 116 12.37 14.87 6.91
N ASP A 117 12.02 16.16 6.96
CA ASP A 117 11.17 16.71 8.02
C ASP A 117 9.70 16.31 7.99
N MET A 118 9.16 15.88 6.83
CA MET A 118 7.77 15.47 6.71
C MET A 118 7.61 14.41 5.62
N LEU A 119 7.78 13.15 6.00
CA LEU A 119 7.44 12.01 5.16
C LEU A 119 6.11 11.40 5.62
N HIS A 120 5.10 11.47 4.77
CA HIS A 120 3.82 10.81 5.02
C HIS A 120 3.89 9.35 4.57
N LEU A 121 3.66 8.43 5.49
CA LEU A 121 3.48 7.01 5.20
C LEU A 121 1.98 6.71 5.21
N ILE A 122 1.49 6.14 4.11
CA ILE A 122 0.05 6.03 3.85
C ILE A 122 -0.31 4.58 3.54
N SER A 123 -1.37 4.07 4.20
CA SER A 123 -2.09 2.87 3.78
C SER A 123 -3.44 3.28 3.20
N ALA A 124 -3.70 2.87 1.96
CA ALA A 124 -4.93 3.15 1.23
C ALA A 124 -5.61 1.84 0.78
N HIS A 125 -6.94 1.85 0.72
CA HIS A 125 -7.73 0.77 0.14
C HIS A 125 -8.92 1.39 -0.56
N LEU A 126 -8.86 1.48 -1.91
CA LEU A 126 -9.90 2.12 -2.70
C LEU A 126 -11.10 1.19 -2.91
N ALA A 127 -12.24 1.78 -3.24
CA ALA A 127 -13.51 1.07 -3.40
C ALA A 127 -13.41 -0.13 -4.37
N PRO A 128 -13.82 -1.35 -3.97
CA PRO A 128 -13.60 -2.56 -4.76
C PRO A 128 -14.50 -2.66 -6.00
N SER A 129 -15.66 -2.00 -5.98
CA SER A 129 -16.74 -2.27 -6.93
C SER A 129 -17.05 -1.12 -7.90
N SER A 130 -16.62 0.12 -7.61
CA SER A 130 -17.02 1.31 -8.38
C SER A 130 -15.82 2.08 -8.89
N PRO A 131 -15.56 2.11 -10.22
CA PRO A 131 -14.53 2.97 -10.81
C PRO A 131 -14.73 4.46 -10.50
N ALA A 132 -15.95 4.96 -10.55
CA ALA A 132 -16.25 6.35 -10.23
C ALA A 132 -15.94 6.70 -8.77
N GLN A 133 -16.24 5.79 -7.83
CA GLN A 133 -15.91 5.99 -6.42
C GLN A 133 -14.39 6.02 -6.23
N ARG A 134 -13.64 5.10 -6.86
CA ARG A 134 -12.17 5.09 -6.82
C ARG A 134 -11.54 6.36 -7.36
N LEU A 135 -12.11 6.94 -8.43
CA LEU A 135 -11.63 8.21 -8.97
C LEU A 135 -11.77 9.34 -7.95
N ILE A 136 -12.93 9.46 -7.30
CA ILE A 136 -13.16 10.47 -6.25
C ILE A 136 -12.20 10.27 -5.07
N GLU A 137 -11.99 9.03 -4.65
CA GLU A 137 -11.05 8.69 -3.58
C GLU A 137 -9.60 9.03 -3.95
N ALA A 138 -9.20 8.72 -5.20
CA ALA A 138 -7.89 9.02 -5.74
C ALA A 138 -7.62 10.53 -5.80
N GLU A 139 -8.60 11.32 -6.27
CA GLU A 139 -8.50 12.78 -6.30
C GLU A 139 -8.36 13.37 -4.88
N ALA A 140 -9.09 12.83 -3.90
CA ALA A 140 -8.97 13.25 -2.51
C ALA A 140 -7.60 12.88 -1.90
N LEU A 141 -7.12 11.67 -2.17
CA LEU A 141 -5.80 11.21 -1.71
C LEU A 141 -4.66 12.02 -2.35
N ALA A 142 -4.82 12.39 -3.61
CA ALA A 142 -3.88 13.21 -4.35
C ALA A 142 -3.61 14.58 -3.70
N LEU A 143 -4.55 15.11 -2.91
CA LEU A 143 -4.34 16.36 -2.16
C LEU A 143 -3.24 16.22 -1.10
N ILE A 144 -2.98 15.01 -0.60
CA ILE A 144 -1.90 14.76 0.38
C ILE A 144 -0.53 15.11 -0.20
N ALA A 145 -0.35 14.97 -1.53
CA ALA A 145 0.88 15.37 -2.20
C ALA A 145 1.19 16.86 -2.06
N LYS A 146 0.20 17.70 -1.76
CA LYS A 146 0.38 19.13 -1.52
C LYS A 146 0.87 19.44 -0.12
N ASP A 147 0.61 18.54 0.84
CA ASP A 147 0.97 18.72 2.25
C ASP A 147 2.43 18.38 2.54
N GLY A 148 3.10 17.61 1.67
CA GLY A 148 4.48 17.18 1.89
C GLY A 148 4.87 16.00 1.00
N THR A 149 6.00 15.39 1.34
CA THR A 149 6.47 14.18 0.66
C THR A 149 5.73 12.94 1.19
N ALA A 150 5.39 12.01 0.30
CA ALA A 150 4.59 10.85 0.67
C ALA A 150 5.10 9.54 0.02
N ILE A 151 4.92 8.44 0.74
CA ILE A 151 4.95 7.07 0.22
C ILE A 151 3.60 6.44 0.58
N ALA A 152 2.84 6.01 -0.43
CA ALA A 152 1.52 5.42 -0.27
C ALA A 152 1.49 3.99 -0.81
N GLY A 153 1.23 3.03 0.07
CA GLY A 153 0.98 1.64 -0.30
C GLY A 153 -0.50 1.30 -0.18
N GLY A 154 -0.98 0.41 -1.04
CA GLY A 154 -2.39 0.03 -0.92
C GLY A 154 -2.89 -0.96 -1.95
N ASP A 155 -4.08 -1.45 -1.68
CA ASP A 155 -4.95 -2.09 -2.65
C ASP A 155 -5.75 -1.01 -3.39
N TRP A 156 -5.37 -0.75 -4.62
CA TRP A 156 -5.96 0.31 -5.42
C TRP A 156 -7.22 -0.14 -6.17
N ASN A 157 -7.51 -1.44 -6.15
CA ASN A 157 -8.68 -2.05 -6.78
C ASN A 157 -8.88 -1.69 -8.26
N ALA A 158 -7.82 -1.29 -8.95
CA ALA A 158 -7.80 -0.78 -10.32
C ALA A 158 -6.50 -1.16 -11.03
N MET A 159 -6.50 -1.14 -12.34
CA MET A 159 -5.28 -1.25 -13.15
C MET A 159 -4.33 -0.08 -12.89
N PRO A 160 -3.00 -0.27 -13.08
CA PRO A 160 -2.06 0.85 -13.14
C PRO A 160 -2.39 1.78 -14.32
N ALA A 161 -1.90 3.02 -14.29
CA ALA A 161 -2.18 4.02 -15.34
C ALA A 161 -1.66 3.58 -16.71
N THR A 162 -0.54 2.85 -16.72
CA THR A 162 0.13 2.32 -17.91
C THR A 162 0.32 0.81 -17.83
N GLY A 163 0.86 0.20 -18.88
CA GLY A 163 1.11 -1.23 -18.98
C GLY A 163 0.03 -1.98 -19.77
N PRO A 164 0.29 -3.27 -20.12
CA PRO A 164 -0.60 -4.09 -20.93
C PRO A 164 -1.88 -4.45 -20.19
N ASP A 165 -2.95 -4.70 -20.94
CA ASP A 165 -4.14 -5.33 -20.39
C ASP A 165 -3.87 -6.83 -20.20
N PRO A 166 -4.37 -7.43 -19.11
CA PRO A 166 -4.23 -8.86 -18.88
C PRO A 166 -5.10 -9.69 -19.84
N PRO A 167 -4.79 -10.98 -20.03
CA PRO A 167 -5.68 -11.90 -20.75
C PRO A 167 -7.07 -11.94 -20.09
N LEU A 168 -8.13 -11.94 -20.92
CA LEU A 168 -9.52 -11.85 -20.45
C LEU A 168 -10.34 -13.13 -20.67
N ASP A 169 -9.73 -14.19 -21.19
CA ASP A 169 -10.41 -15.42 -21.56
C ASP A 169 -11.07 -16.05 -20.32
N GLY A 170 -12.39 -16.25 -20.39
CA GLY A 170 -13.16 -16.84 -19.30
C GLY A 170 -13.44 -15.92 -18.11
N ILE A 171 -13.03 -14.64 -18.14
CA ILE A 171 -13.28 -13.68 -17.06
C ILE A 171 -14.65 -13.01 -17.25
N ASP A 172 -15.39 -12.87 -16.17
CA ASP A 172 -16.69 -12.17 -16.17
C ASP A 172 -16.56 -10.72 -16.65
N ALA A 173 -17.36 -10.35 -17.65
CA ALA A 173 -17.29 -9.03 -18.29
C ALA A 173 -17.60 -7.87 -17.33
N GLY A 174 -18.44 -8.10 -16.32
CA GLY A 174 -18.74 -7.11 -15.28
C GLY A 174 -17.55 -6.91 -14.35
N HIS A 175 -16.84 -7.98 -14.02
CA HIS A 175 -15.59 -7.92 -13.26
C HIS A 175 -14.50 -7.17 -14.02
N VAL A 176 -14.30 -7.54 -15.28
CA VAL A 176 -13.35 -6.85 -16.20
C VAL A 176 -13.61 -5.35 -16.24
N ARG A 177 -14.84 -4.92 -16.51
CA ARG A 177 -15.20 -3.50 -16.57
C ARG A 177 -14.93 -2.76 -15.27
N ARG A 178 -15.13 -3.41 -14.12
CA ARG A 178 -14.86 -2.81 -12.80
C ARG A 178 -13.37 -2.67 -12.50
N LYS A 179 -12.56 -3.66 -12.89
CA LYS A 179 -11.15 -3.74 -12.47
C LYS A 179 -10.17 -3.14 -13.49
N LEU A 180 -10.48 -3.15 -14.79
CA LEU A 180 -9.58 -2.60 -15.81
C LEU A 180 -9.66 -1.08 -15.98
N ASP A 181 -10.45 -0.39 -15.17
CA ASP A 181 -10.45 1.07 -15.13
C ASP A 181 -9.10 1.60 -14.62
N ARG A 182 -8.57 2.61 -15.31
CA ARG A 182 -7.26 3.22 -15.02
C ARG A 182 -7.38 4.67 -14.52
N SER A 183 -8.60 5.20 -14.40
CA SER A 183 -8.84 6.62 -14.10
C SER A 183 -8.28 7.02 -12.74
N ALA A 184 -8.47 6.20 -11.71
CA ALA A 184 -7.92 6.44 -10.38
C ALA A 184 -6.39 6.49 -10.38
N ALA A 185 -5.73 5.56 -11.08
CA ALA A 185 -4.28 5.53 -11.18
C ALA A 185 -3.74 6.78 -11.90
N ARG A 186 -4.38 7.19 -13.00
CA ARG A 186 -4.00 8.41 -13.72
C ARG A 186 -4.15 9.66 -12.85
N ALA A 187 -5.24 9.79 -12.11
CA ALA A 187 -5.46 10.93 -11.21
C ALA A 187 -4.36 11.04 -10.13
N ILE A 188 -3.90 9.92 -9.59
CA ILE A 188 -2.80 9.87 -8.62
C ILE A 188 -1.48 10.32 -9.28
N GLU A 189 -1.17 9.81 -10.48
CA GLU A 189 0.06 10.14 -11.20
C GLU A 189 0.06 11.60 -11.69
N GLU A 190 -1.06 12.10 -12.20
CA GLU A 190 -1.23 13.51 -12.59
C GLU A 190 -1.07 14.48 -11.41
N ALA A 191 -1.36 14.03 -10.20
CA ALA A 191 -1.14 14.82 -8.98
C ALA A 191 0.32 14.80 -8.50
N GLY A 192 1.20 14.04 -9.15
CA GLY A 192 2.62 14.04 -8.87
C GLY A 192 3.14 12.84 -8.09
N PHE A 193 2.34 11.80 -7.96
CA PHE A 193 2.86 10.53 -7.49
C PHE A 193 3.46 9.71 -8.64
N THR A 194 4.49 8.97 -8.32
CA THR A 194 5.16 8.03 -9.22
C THR A 194 4.84 6.59 -8.77
N ASP A 195 4.39 5.73 -9.69
CA ASP A 195 4.29 4.29 -9.43
C ASP A 195 5.71 3.69 -9.40
N VAL A 196 6.14 3.23 -8.24
CA VAL A 196 7.50 2.70 -8.01
C VAL A 196 7.82 1.51 -8.91
N ALA A 197 6.85 0.63 -9.14
CA ALA A 197 7.04 -0.54 -10.00
C ALA A 197 7.26 -0.14 -11.46
N VAL A 198 6.54 0.86 -11.96
CA VAL A 198 6.71 1.38 -13.33
C VAL A 198 8.11 1.96 -13.51
N CYS A 199 8.62 2.72 -12.53
CA CYS A 199 9.98 3.26 -12.57
C CYS A 199 11.07 2.19 -12.75
N LEU A 200 10.82 0.99 -12.24
CA LEU A 200 11.76 -0.12 -12.30
C LEU A 200 11.37 -1.20 -13.33
N GLY A 201 10.40 -0.91 -14.20
CA GLY A 201 9.96 -1.83 -15.26
C GLY A 201 9.35 -3.14 -14.73
N ASN A 202 8.74 -3.12 -13.53
CA ASN A 202 8.16 -4.32 -12.93
C ASN A 202 6.65 -4.40 -13.21
N GLU A 203 6.25 -5.38 -14.02
CA GLU A 203 4.84 -5.64 -14.41
C GLU A 203 4.24 -6.86 -13.69
N THR A 204 4.92 -7.41 -12.68
CA THR A 204 4.48 -8.62 -11.97
C THR A 204 3.10 -8.43 -11.32
N PRO A 205 2.09 -9.26 -11.64
CA PRO A 205 0.77 -9.19 -11.03
C PRO A 205 0.81 -9.44 -9.51
N THR A 206 -0.02 -8.72 -8.77
CA THR A 206 -0.16 -8.88 -7.32
C THR A 206 -1.43 -9.62 -6.92
N VAL A 207 -2.36 -9.80 -7.84
CA VAL A 207 -3.59 -10.60 -7.70
C VAL A 207 -3.75 -11.54 -8.88
N GLY A 208 -4.74 -12.43 -8.82
CA GLY A 208 -5.07 -13.32 -9.93
C GLY A 208 -4.18 -14.55 -10.04
N HIS A 209 -3.78 -15.13 -8.90
CA HIS A 209 -2.87 -16.29 -8.87
C HIS A 209 -3.56 -17.61 -9.15
N ALA A 210 -4.89 -17.67 -9.03
CA ALA A 210 -5.68 -18.85 -9.32
C ALA A 210 -6.09 -18.92 -10.81
N VAL A 211 -6.25 -20.11 -11.33
CA VAL A 211 -6.72 -20.31 -12.71
C VAL A 211 -8.11 -19.69 -12.89
N GLY A 212 -8.30 -18.94 -13.98
CA GLY A 212 -9.57 -18.29 -14.29
C GLY A 212 -9.82 -16.99 -13.51
N THR A 213 -8.80 -16.45 -12.84
CA THR A 213 -8.87 -15.13 -12.18
C THR A 213 -8.12 -14.07 -12.97
N LEU A 214 -8.51 -12.80 -12.80
CA LEU A 214 -7.90 -11.66 -13.49
C LEU A 214 -6.56 -11.32 -12.84
N ALA A 215 -5.45 -11.52 -13.56
CA ALA A 215 -4.11 -11.24 -13.06
C ALA A 215 -3.66 -9.82 -13.46
N TYR A 216 -3.43 -8.94 -12.48
CA TYR A 216 -2.94 -7.58 -12.70
C TYR A 216 -2.25 -7.01 -11.46
N ARG A 217 -1.56 -5.88 -11.59
CA ARG A 217 -0.96 -5.15 -10.47
C ARG A 217 -2.02 -4.33 -9.74
N CYS A 218 -2.70 -4.94 -8.77
CA CYS A 218 -3.71 -4.31 -7.92
C CYS A 218 -3.05 -3.52 -6.79
N ASP A 219 -2.06 -4.13 -6.15
CA ASP A 219 -1.32 -3.56 -5.04
C ASP A 219 -0.13 -2.77 -5.59
N ARG A 220 0.00 -1.53 -5.16
CA ARG A 220 1.05 -0.62 -5.64
C ARG A 220 1.60 0.23 -4.52
N ILE A 221 2.83 0.67 -4.72
CA ILE A 221 3.46 1.70 -3.92
C ILE A 221 3.68 2.91 -4.82
N TYR A 222 3.08 4.02 -4.43
CA TYR A 222 3.26 5.33 -5.04
C TYR A 222 4.11 6.22 -4.16
N THR A 223 4.87 7.13 -4.75
CA THR A 223 5.68 8.10 -4.00
C THR A 223 5.73 9.45 -4.70
N THR A 224 5.87 10.53 -3.92
CA THR A 224 6.22 11.86 -4.41
C THR A 224 7.72 12.16 -4.23
N LEU A 225 8.50 11.19 -3.75
CA LEU A 225 9.96 11.27 -3.73
C LEU A 225 10.52 11.33 -5.16
N PRO A 226 11.67 11.98 -5.37
CA PRO A 226 12.36 11.94 -6.66
C PRO A 226 12.67 10.51 -7.11
N ALA A 227 12.54 10.22 -8.41
CA ALA A 227 12.68 8.86 -8.96
C ALA A 227 14.07 8.25 -8.66
N GLU A 228 15.12 9.08 -8.60
CA GLU A 228 16.49 8.66 -8.26
C GLU A 228 16.63 8.13 -6.83
N THR A 229 15.65 8.35 -5.97
CA THR A 229 15.65 7.78 -4.61
C THR A 229 15.22 6.32 -4.61
N ILE A 230 14.51 5.87 -5.65
CA ILE A 230 13.97 4.52 -5.75
C ILE A 230 15.11 3.55 -6.09
N THR A 231 15.45 2.67 -5.16
CA THR A 231 16.57 1.71 -5.30
C THR A 231 16.12 0.27 -5.54
N GLY A 232 14.85 -0.05 -5.28
CA GLY A 232 14.34 -1.40 -5.48
C GLY A 232 12.83 -1.52 -5.38
N TYR A 233 12.29 -2.54 -6.06
CA TYR A 233 10.89 -2.96 -5.95
C TYR A 233 10.79 -4.47 -6.10
N GLN A 234 9.95 -5.09 -5.31
CA GLN A 234 9.73 -6.54 -5.34
C GLN A 234 8.27 -6.87 -5.07
N VAL A 235 7.71 -7.81 -5.84
CA VAL A 235 6.49 -8.55 -5.48
C VAL A 235 6.94 -9.83 -4.77
N ILE A 236 6.46 -10.05 -3.56
CA ILE A 236 6.86 -11.19 -2.73
C ILE A 236 5.97 -12.37 -3.10
N ALA A 237 6.57 -13.41 -3.66
CA ALA A 237 5.89 -14.65 -3.99
C ALA A 237 5.97 -15.64 -2.84
N GLU A 238 4.88 -16.34 -2.56
CA GLU A 238 4.80 -17.44 -1.60
C GLU A 238 4.46 -18.73 -2.34
N ASP A 239 5.06 -19.85 -1.92
CA ASP A 239 4.72 -21.18 -2.45
C ASP A 239 3.28 -21.58 -2.11
N GLN A 240 2.81 -21.15 -0.96
CA GLN A 240 1.43 -21.31 -0.50
C GLN A 240 0.87 -19.94 -0.08
N PRO A 241 0.19 -19.23 -0.98
CA PRO A 241 -0.33 -17.90 -0.69
C PRO A 241 -1.24 -17.89 0.55
N ALA A 242 -1.00 -16.92 1.43
CA ALA A 242 -1.80 -16.70 2.63
C ALA A 242 -2.87 -15.61 2.43
N SER A 243 -2.93 -15.04 1.24
CA SER A 243 -3.92 -14.07 0.77
C SER A 243 -4.12 -14.26 -0.74
N ASP A 244 -5.21 -13.77 -1.29
CA ASP A 244 -5.42 -13.61 -2.73
C ASP A 244 -4.61 -12.44 -3.33
N HIS A 245 -3.94 -11.67 -2.48
CA HIS A 245 -2.96 -10.63 -2.83
C HIS A 245 -1.53 -11.09 -2.53
N ARG A 246 -0.54 -10.50 -3.23
CA ARG A 246 0.88 -10.63 -2.93
C ARG A 246 1.41 -9.34 -2.31
N PRO A 247 2.25 -9.44 -1.26
CA PRO A 247 2.91 -8.26 -0.70
C PRO A 247 3.83 -7.61 -1.72
N VAL A 248 3.93 -6.30 -1.66
CA VAL A 248 4.88 -5.51 -2.44
C VAL A 248 5.81 -4.75 -1.52
N LEU A 249 7.07 -4.62 -1.92
CA LEU A 249 8.12 -3.93 -1.17
C LEU A 249 8.84 -2.94 -2.08
N ALA A 250 9.02 -1.71 -1.62
CA ALA A 250 9.86 -0.70 -2.25
C ALA A 250 11.02 -0.32 -1.34
N ARG A 251 12.15 0.06 -1.93
CA ARG A 251 13.34 0.53 -1.22
C ARG A 251 13.72 1.90 -1.72
N PHE A 252 14.12 2.79 -0.80
CA PHE A 252 14.42 4.18 -1.07
C PHE A 252 15.74 4.57 -0.40
N ASN A 253 16.60 5.26 -1.15
CA ASN A 253 17.76 5.96 -0.57
C ASN A 253 17.35 7.40 -0.27
N LEU A 254 17.22 7.75 1.01
CA LEU A 254 16.78 9.07 1.45
C LEU A 254 17.93 10.04 1.76
N VAL A 255 19.18 9.63 1.54
CA VAL A 255 20.34 10.47 1.85
C VAL A 255 20.46 11.64 0.88
N GLY A 256 20.56 12.83 1.43
CA GLY A 256 20.79 14.05 0.64
C GLY A 256 19.58 14.54 -0.14
N VAL A 257 18.41 13.93 0.07
CA VAL A 257 17.16 14.39 -0.55
C VAL A 257 16.64 15.58 0.26
N THR A 258 16.72 16.78 -0.31
CA THR A 258 16.06 17.98 0.24
C THR A 258 14.64 18.04 -0.30
N GLY A 259 13.65 18.28 0.56
CA GLY A 259 12.23 18.25 0.21
C GLY A 259 11.88 19.09 -1.03
N ARG A 260 10.96 18.55 -1.84
CA ARG A 260 10.38 19.09 -3.08
C ARG A 260 11.34 19.78 -4.05
N SER A 261 11.99 19.01 -4.89
CA SER A 261 12.34 19.44 -6.24
C SER A 261 11.29 18.91 -7.23
N GLY A 262 10.82 19.77 -8.14
CA GLY A 262 9.76 19.44 -9.07
C GLY A 262 10.01 18.16 -9.88
N HIS A 263 8.91 17.58 -10.38
CA HIS A 263 8.85 16.35 -11.14
C HIS A 263 10.06 16.07 -12.05
N PRO A 264 10.79 14.99 -11.85
CA PRO A 264 11.43 14.29 -12.94
C PRO A 264 10.55 13.09 -13.34
N ALA A 265 10.18 13.03 -14.61
CA ALA A 265 9.58 11.83 -15.19
C ALA A 265 10.54 10.65 -15.06
N CYS A 266 10.02 9.46 -14.77
CA CYS A 266 10.80 8.23 -14.91
C CYS A 266 11.34 8.15 -16.34
N PRO A 267 12.61 7.74 -16.56
CA PRO A 267 13.13 7.56 -17.89
C PRO A 267 12.24 6.56 -18.64
N ALA A 268 11.78 6.97 -19.85
CA ALA A 268 11.08 6.08 -20.75
C ALA A 268 12.04 4.93 -21.10
N GLY A 269 11.69 3.70 -20.66
CA GLY A 269 12.38 2.47 -21.04
C GLY A 269 12.00 2.04 -22.44
#